data_ce4ccd7398493aaf042253e5492355a5
#
_entry.id   ce4ccd7398493aaf042253e5492355a5
#
_cell.length_a   1.000
_cell.length_b   1.000
_cell.length_c   1.000
_cell.angle_alpha   90.00
_cell.angle_beta   90.00
_cell.angle_gamma   90.00
#
_symmetry.space_group_name_H-M   'P 1'
#
loop_
_entity.id
_entity.type
_entity.pdbx_description
1 polymer ?
#
loop_
_entity_poly.entity_id
_entity_poly.type
_entity_poly.pdbx_seq_one_letter_code
_entity_poly.pdbx_strand_id
1 'polypeptide(L)'
;MTADHYFTAEPDAPFRRGEIEFSVAGRDYRLAVASGVFSAGRLDPGTAVLLRKAGLPDATAEGTLLDLGCGYGPIACVLASEAPRTTVYAVDVNSRARELTAENAAALGLAARIRVAAPDEVPGDVTFAEIWSNPPTHVGKAELHALLERWLPRLAPGGTAWLVINRNLGGDSLHAWLVAGGWTVERVASQKGFRVLRVTRNSAD
;
A
#
# COMPACT_ATOMS: atom_id res chain seq x y z
N MET A 1 -28.42 6.80 -6.84
CA MET A 1 -27.05 7.09 -7.34
C MET A 1 -26.14 6.20 -6.53
N THR A 2 -25.72 5.09 -7.10
CA THR A 2 -24.73 4.18 -6.48
C THR A 2 -23.40 4.91 -6.48
N ALA A 3 -22.84 5.13 -5.30
CA ALA A 3 -21.49 5.66 -5.16
C ALA A 3 -20.53 4.70 -5.86
N ASP A 4 -19.79 5.24 -6.83
CA ASP A 4 -18.73 4.52 -7.55
C ASP A 4 -17.66 4.13 -6.52
N HIS A 5 -17.55 2.85 -6.20
CA HIS A 5 -16.60 2.37 -5.21
C HIS A 5 -15.23 2.22 -5.87
N TYR A 6 -14.21 2.91 -5.36
CA TYR A 6 -12.79 2.84 -5.79
C TYR A 6 -12.20 1.42 -5.80
N PHE A 7 -12.93 0.44 -5.26
CA PHE A 7 -12.55 -0.96 -5.13
C PHE A 7 -13.30 -1.87 -6.11
N THR A 8 -13.95 -1.31 -7.13
CA THR A 8 -14.48 -2.09 -8.24
C THR A 8 -13.38 -2.35 -9.28
N ALA A 9 -13.42 -3.52 -9.91
CA ALA A 9 -12.44 -3.90 -10.93
C ALA A 9 -12.44 -2.93 -12.12
N GLU A 10 -13.61 -2.40 -12.49
CA GLU A 10 -13.82 -1.44 -13.58
C GLU A 10 -14.65 -0.25 -13.07
N PRO A 11 -14.05 0.93 -12.84
CA PRO A 11 -14.77 2.11 -12.39
C PRO A 11 -15.56 2.75 -13.53
N ASP A 12 -16.87 3.01 -13.31
CA ASP A 12 -17.77 3.67 -14.26
C ASP A 12 -17.61 5.20 -14.34
N ALA A 13 -16.83 5.80 -13.42
CA ALA A 13 -16.63 7.24 -13.36
C ALA A 13 -15.98 7.79 -14.63
N PRO A 14 -16.43 8.99 -15.16
CA PRO A 14 -15.78 9.64 -16.27
C PRO A 14 -14.29 9.84 -16.01
N PHE A 15 -13.46 9.47 -16.97
CA PHE A 15 -12.01 9.55 -16.85
C PHE A 15 -11.54 11.01 -16.90
N ARG A 16 -11.14 11.57 -15.75
CA ARG A 16 -10.52 12.90 -15.66
C ARG A 16 -9.12 12.73 -15.11
N ARG A 17 -8.12 13.09 -15.90
CA ARG A 17 -6.72 13.10 -15.50
C ARG A 17 -6.37 14.36 -14.72
N GLY A 18 -5.39 14.19 -13.80
CA GLY A 18 -4.73 15.26 -13.07
C GLY A 18 -3.32 14.82 -12.72
N GLU A 19 -2.61 15.68 -12.03
CA GLU A 19 -1.29 15.39 -11.46
C GLU A 19 -1.26 15.85 -10.01
N ILE A 20 -0.44 15.18 -9.20
CA ILE A 20 -0.11 15.63 -7.85
C ILE A 20 1.39 15.67 -7.67
N GLU A 21 1.84 16.56 -6.80
CA GLU A 21 3.23 16.68 -6.38
C GLU A 21 3.34 16.49 -4.86
N PHE A 22 4.38 15.80 -4.45
CA PHE A 22 4.71 15.64 -3.03
C PHE A 22 6.19 15.32 -2.84
N SER A 23 6.71 15.53 -1.62
CA SER A 23 8.11 15.21 -1.29
C SER A 23 8.18 14.20 -0.15
N VAL A 24 9.03 13.19 -0.30
CA VAL A 24 9.33 12.15 0.71
C VAL A 24 10.81 11.83 0.66
N ALA A 25 11.44 11.68 1.82
CA ALA A 25 12.86 11.34 1.97
C ALA A 25 13.81 12.27 1.18
N GLY A 26 13.44 13.57 1.06
CA GLY A 26 14.23 14.55 0.32
C GLY A 26 14.13 14.46 -1.21
N ARG A 27 13.22 13.65 -1.74
CA ARG A 27 12.95 13.48 -3.17
C ARG A 27 11.56 13.98 -3.52
N ASP A 28 11.44 14.70 -4.62
CA ASP A 28 10.17 15.17 -5.18
C ASP A 28 9.59 14.15 -6.15
N TYR A 29 8.29 13.95 -6.03
CA TYR A 29 7.50 13.06 -6.88
C TYR A 29 6.39 13.84 -7.58
N ARG A 30 6.24 13.63 -8.88
CA ARG A 30 5.10 14.07 -9.67
C ARG A 30 4.42 12.85 -10.25
N LEU A 31 3.15 12.60 -9.88
CA LEU A 31 2.40 11.43 -10.29
C LEU A 31 1.11 11.81 -10.97
N ALA A 32 0.80 11.12 -12.06
CA ALA A 32 -0.50 11.18 -12.70
C ALA A 32 -1.56 10.53 -11.80
N VAL A 33 -2.74 11.13 -11.76
CA VAL A 33 -3.92 10.65 -11.05
C VAL A 33 -5.14 10.71 -11.96
N ALA A 34 -6.20 9.96 -11.61
CA ALA A 34 -7.47 10.07 -12.33
C ALA A 34 -8.67 9.89 -11.41
N SER A 35 -9.84 10.38 -11.84
CA SER A 35 -11.11 10.06 -11.19
C SER A 35 -11.37 8.55 -11.21
N GLY A 36 -12.07 8.03 -10.19
CA GLY A 36 -12.27 6.60 -10.01
C GLY A 36 -11.08 5.87 -9.39
N VAL A 37 -10.02 6.59 -9.00
CA VAL A 37 -8.89 6.08 -8.22
C VAL A 37 -8.78 6.86 -6.91
N PHE A 38 -8.41 6.19 -5.85
CA PHE A 38 -8.34 6.78 -4.52
C PHE A 38 -7.43 8.02 -4.48
N SER A 39 -7.92 9.10 -3.85
CA SER A 39 -7.18 10.35 -3.59
C SER A 39 -6.62 11.08 -4.83
N ALA A 40 -7.45 11.23 -5.87
CA ALA A 40 -7.03 11.86 -7.14
C ALA A 40 -6.65 13.36 -7.08
N GLY A 41 -6.78 14.04 -5.94
CA GLY A 41 -6.52 15.49 -5.84
C GLY A 41 -5.26 15.88 -5.05
N ARG A 42 -4.71 14.98 -4.26
CA ARG A 42 -3.50 15.16 -3.43
C ARG A 42 -3.03 13.83 -2.88
N LEU A 43 -1.80 13.77 -2.40
CA LEU A 43 -1.35 12.60 -1.63
C LEU A 43 -2.28 12.36 -0.44
N ASP A 44 -2.81 11.15 -0.33
CA ASP A 44 -3.68 10.78 0.79
C ASP A 44 -2.99 11.05 2.14
N PRO A 45 -3.69 11.66 3.12
CA PRO A 45 -3.09 11.98 4.41
C PRO A 45 -2.59 10.74 5.18
N GLY A 46 -3.25 9.58 5.05
CA GLY A 46 -2.80 8.31 5.65
C GLY A 46 -1.52 7.82 5.00
N THR A 47 -1.49 7.78 3.67
CA THR A 47 -0.28 7.45 2.88
C THR A 47 0.87 8.40 3.22
N ALA A 48 0.63 9.71 3.33
CA ALA A 48 1.65 10.66 3.73
C ALA A 48 2.17 10.45 5.16
N VAL A 49 1.33 9.99 6.09
CA VAL A 49 1.75 9.62 7.44
C VAL A 49 2.55 8.32 7.42
N LEU A 50 2.10 7.32 6.67
CA LEU A 50 2.80 6.04 6.51
C LEU A 50 4.22 6.25 6.00
N LEU A 51 4.39 6.90 4.87
CA LEU A 51 5.69 7.12 4.23
C LEU A 51 6.67 7.95 5.09
N ARG A 52 6.17 8.78 6.01
CA ARG A 52 7.01 9.58 6.91
C ARG A 52 7.34 8.90 8.23
N LYS A 53 6.52 7.94 8.68
CA LYS A 53 6.58 7.42 10.05
C LYS A 53 6.94 5.94 10.12
N ALA A 54 6.67 5.16 9.09
CA ALA A 54 7.25 3.85 8.94
C ALA A 54 8.75 3.98 8.58
N GLY A 55 9.53 3.01 8.92
CA GLY A 55 10.94 2.97 8.49
C GLY A 55 11.01 2.61 7.01
N LEU A 56 11.23 3.59 6.14
CA LEU A 56 11.44 3.31 4.71
C LEU A 56 12.66 2.38 4.55
N PRO A 57 12.60 1.42 3.60
CA PRO A 57 13.75 0.60 3.27
C PRO A 57 14.85 1.50 2.68
N ASP A 58 16.10 1.16 2.93
CA ASP A 58 17.26 1.89 2.42
C ASP A 58 17.85 1.23 1.16
N ALA A 59 18.93 1.83 0.64
CA ALA A 59 19.60 1.35 -0.58
C ALA A 59 20.22 -0.05 -0.45
N THR A 60 20.34 -0.59 0.77
CA THR A 60 20.86 -1.95 1.03
C THR A 60 19.78 -3.01 1.10
N ALA A 61 18.50 -2.59 1.21
CA ALA A 61 17.38 -3.50 1.28
C ALA A 61 17.30 -4.38 0.02
N GLU A 62 17.00 -5.65 0.22
CA GLU A 62 16.90 -6.67 -0.82
C GLU A 62 15.58 -7.44 -0.72
N GLY A 63 15.26 -8.19 -1.77
CA GLY A 63 14.07 -9.03 -1.84
C GLY A 63 12.89 -8.37 -2.52
N THR A 64 11.71 -8.89 -2.21
CA THR A 64 10.46 -8.43 -2.83
C THR A 64 9.63 -7.66 -1.83
N LEU A 65 9.13 -6.51 -2.23
CA LEU A 65 8.22 -5.67 -1.44
C LEU A 65 6.83 -5.70 -2.07
N LEU A 66 5.80 -5.43 -1.28
CA LEU A 66 4.41 -5.34 -1.74
C LEU A 66 3.81 -3.99 -1.34
N ASP A 67 3.27 -3.27 -2.30
CA ASP A 67 2.30 -2.17 -2.12
C ASP A 67 0.89 -2.75 -2.33
N LEU A 68 0.17 -3.00 -1.25
CA LEU A 68 -1.14 -3.63 -1.26
C LEU A 68 -2.26 -2.59 -1.27
N GLY A 69 -3.04 -2.54 -2.34
CA GLY A 69 -3.99 -1.49 -2.64
C GLY A 69 -3.26 -0.25 -3.17
N CYS A 70 -2.46 -0.43 -4.22
CA CYS A 70 -1.48 0.57 -4.66
C CYS A 70 -2.09 1.89 -5.19
N GLY A 71 -3.35 1.90 -5.61
CA GLY A 71 -3.98 3.08 -6.20
C GLY A 71 -3.21 3.55 -7.45
N TYR A 72 -2.79 4.80 -7.48
CA TYR A 72 -1.95 5.36 -8.55
C TYR A 72 -0.43 5.17 -8.28
N GLY A 73 -0.04 4.38 -7.29
CA GLY A 73 1.31 3.91 -7.04
C GLY A 73 2.23 4.79 -6.18
N PRO A 74 1.74 5.68 -5.29
CA PRO A 74 2.62 6.56 -4.52
C PRO A 74 3.56 5.79 -3.59
N ILE A 75 3.09 4.74 -2.93
CA ILE A 75 3.91 3.90 -2.05
C ILE A 75 4.91 3.11 -2.90
N ALA A 76 4.45 2.41 -3.95
CA ALA A 76 5.33 1.62 -4.81
C ALA A 76 6.46 2.45 -5.42
N CYS A 77 6.17 3.68 -5.90
CA CYS A 77 7.17 4.57 -6.47
C CYS A 77 8.21 5.01 -5.43
N VAL A 78 7.78 5.34 -4.21
CA VAL A 78 8.70 5.71 -3.12
C VAL A 78 9.58 4.51 -2.75
N LEU A 79 9.01 3.35 -2.51
CA LEU A 79 9.76 2.14 -2.14
C LEU A 79 10.80 1.77 -3.20
N ALA A 80 10.41 1.74 -4.48
CA ALA A 80 11.33 1.42 -5.56
C ALA A 80 12.42 2.49 -5.76
N SER A 81 12.18 3.74 -5.34
CA SER A 81 13.18 4.81 -5.39
C SER A 81 14.19 4.70 -4.26
N GLU A 82 13.74 4.38 -3.04
CA GLU A 82 14.59 4.29 -1.86
C GLU A 82 15.38 2.98 -1.80
N ALA A 83 14.80 1.87 -2.29
CA ALA A 83 15.39 0.53 -2.26
C ALA A 83 15.69 0.00 -3.69
N PRO A 84 16.75 0.46 -4.34
CA PRO A 84 17.04 0.16 -5.76
C PRO A 84 17.39 -1.31 -6.04
N ARG A 85 17.66 -2.11 -5.01
CA ARG A 85 17.97 -3.55 -5.12
C ARG A 85 16.74 -4.45 -4.93
N THR A 86 15.55 -3.86 -4.71
CA THR A 86 14.30 -4.60 -4.51
C THR A 86 13.44 -4.65 -5.77
N THR A 87 12.53 -5.63 -5.80
CA THR A 87 11.37 -5.63 -6.70
C THR A 87 10.13 -5.27 -5.90
N VAL A 88 9.32 -4.34 -6.38
CA VAL A 88 8.07 -3.94 -5.73
C VAL A 88 6.90 -4.49 -6.53
N TYR A 89 6.08 -5.35 -5.93
CA TYR A 89 4.75 -5.65 -6.46
C TYR A 89 3.79 -4.54 -6.04
N ALA A 90 3.13 -3.94 -7.02
CA ALA A 90 2.07 -2.96 -6.82
C ALA A 90 0.73 -3.61 -7.19
N VAL A 91 -0.08 -3.92 -6.19
CA VAL A 91 -1.27 -4.75 -6.36
C VAL A 91 -2.52 -3.95 -6.08
N ASP A 92 -3.47 -3.97 -7.03
CA ASP A 92 -4.79 -3.36 -6.87
C ASP A 92 -5.84 -4.15 -7.66
N VAL A 93 -7.07 -4.20 -7.16
CA VAL A 93 -8.21 -4.79 -7.87
C VAL A 93 -8.68 -3.90 -9.03
N ASN A 94 -8.51 -2.58 -8.89
CA ASN A 94 -8.95 -1.58 -9.85
C ASN A 94 -7.97 -1.51 -11.04
N SER A 95 -8.44 -1.79 -12.25
CA SER A 95 -7.64 -1.78 -13.48
C SER A 95 -7.04 -0.39 -13.77
N ARG A 96 -7.82 0.67 -13.57
CA ARG A 96 -7.37 2.06 -13.76
C ARG A 96 -6.26 2.45 -12.77
N ALA A 97 -6.33 1.97 -11.53
CA ALA A 97 -5.27 2.14 -10.54
C ALA A 97 -3.97 1.49 -11.02
N ARG A 98 -4.06 0.27 -11.53
CA ARG A 98 -2.89 -0.45 -12.08
C ARG A 98 -2.29 0.26 -13.30
N GLU A 99 -3.11 0.74 -14.22
CA GLU A 99 -2.66 1.51 -15.40
C GLU A 99 -1.91 2.77 -14.98
N LEU A 100 -2.45 3.55 -14.05
CA LEU A 100 -1.80 4.76 -13.52
C LEU A 100 -0.50 4.44 -12.79
N THR A 101 -0.47 3.36 -12.00
CA THR A 101 0.78 2.91 -11.34
C THR A 101 1.85 2.55 -12.36
N ALA A 102 1.51 1.84 -13.44
CA ALA A 102 2.45 1.49 -14.49
C ALA A 102 2.97 2.73 -15.23
N GLU A 103 2.09 3.69 -15.54
CA GLU A 103 2.44 4.96 -16.15
C GLU A 103 3.40 5.77 -15.25
N ASN A 104 3.07 5.91 -13.97
CA ASN A 104 3.90 6.63 -12.99
C ASN A 104 5.26 5.95 -12.79
N ALA A 105 5.29 4.63 -12.72
CA ALA A 105 6.53 3.87 -12.67
C ALA A 105 7.42 4.12 -13.90
N ALA A 106 6.83 4.15 -15.09
CA ALA A 106 7.56 4.44 -16.34
C ALA A 106 8.09 5.88 -16.36
N ALA A 107 7.26 6.86 -16.00
CA ALA A 107 7.64 8.27 -15.96
C ALA A 107 8.81 8.55 -15.00
N LEU A 108 8.90 7.79 -13.91
CA LEU A 108 9.99 7.89 -12.93
C LEU A 108 11.20 6.98 -13.25
N GLY A 109 11.19 6.23 -14.37
CA GLY A 109 12.25 5.28 -14.71
C GLY A 109 12.31 4.04 -13.81
N LEU A 110 11.17 3.68 -13.17
CA LEU A 110 11.06 2.59 -12.20
C LEU A 110 10.38 1.33 -12.76
N ALA A 111 9.97 1.34 -14.03
CA ALA A 111 9.21 0.25 -14.65
C ALA A 111 9.88 -1.13 -14.54
N ALA A 112 11.20 -1.19 -14.57
CA ALA A 112 11.93 -2.46 -14.43
C ALA A 112 11.88 -3.04 -12.99
N ARG A 113 11.52 -2.23 -11.99
CA ARG A 113 11.52 -2.61 -10.58
C ARG A 113 10.12 -2.70 -9.97
N ILE A 114 9.10 -2.15 -10.62
CA ILE A 114 7.71 -2.21 -10.16
C ILE A 114 6.94 -3.19 -11.05
N ARG A 115 6.39 -4.24 -10.44
CA ARG A 115 5.51 -5.23 -11.06
C ARG A 115 4.07 -4.91 -10.68
N VAL A 116 3.33 -4.33 -11.59
CA VAL A 116 1.91 -4.02 -11.38
C VAL A 116 1.08 -5.26 -11.72
N ALA A 117 0.18 -5.65 -10.82
CA ALA A 117 -0.61 -6.86 -10.96
C ALA A 117 -2.01 -6.75 -10.33
N ALA A 118 -2.96 -7.51 -10.85
CA ALA A 118 -4.18 -7.83 -10.11
C ALA A 118 -3.86 -8.86 -8.99
N PRO A 119 -4.69 -8.94 -7.92
CA PRO A 119 -4.41 -9.84 -6.80
C PRO A 119 -4.19 -11.30 -7.19
N ASP A 120 -4.87 -11.79 -8.23
CA ASP A 120 -4.80 -13.18 -8.68
C ASP A 120 -3.65 -13.44 -9.67
N GLU A 121 -3.01 -12.39 -10.16
CA GLU A 121 -1.85 -12.47 -11.06
C GLU A 121 -0.51 -12.61 -10.30
N VAL A 122 -0.52 -12.40 -8.98
CA VAL A 122 0.70 -12.55 -8.17
C VAL A 122 0.92 -14.03 -7.83
N PRO A 123 2.01 -14.67 -8.30
CA PRO A 123 2.27 -16.08 -8.05
C PRO A 123 2.21 -16.43 -6.56
N GLY A 124 1.61 -17.58 -6.24
CA GLY A 124 1.32 -17.96 -4.85
C GLY A 124 2.55 -18.22 -3.98
N ASP A 125 3.67 -18.54 -4.61
CA ASP A 125 4.98 -18.83 -3.97
C ASP A 125 5.81 -17.56 -3.69
N VAL A 126 5.41 -16.39 -4.21
CA VAL A 126 6.11 -15.13 -3.91
C VAL A 126 5.89 -14.74 -2.46
N THR A 127 6.99 -14.55 -1.73
CA THR A 127 7.01 -14.01 -0.37
C THR A 127 7.58 -12.59 -0.36
N PHE A 128 7.22 -11.82 0.65
CA PHE A 128 7.57 -10.40 0.73
C PHE A 128 8.43 -10.11 1.97
N ALA A 129 9.54 -9.43 1.76
CA ALA A 129 10.34 -8.88 2.86
C ALA A 129 9.53 -7.79 3.61
N GLU A 130 8.79 -6.99 2.85
CA GLU A 130 7.88 -6.02 3.44
C GLU A 130 6.55 -5.95 2.68
N ILE A 131 5.47 -5.71 3.43
CA ILE A 131 4.13 -5.39 2.90
C ILE A 131 3.75 -4.00 3.39
N TRP A 132 3.43 -3.11 2.47
CA TRP A 132 2.99 -1.76 2.75
C TRP A 132 1.54 -1.59 2.33
N SER A 133 0.71 -0.96 3.15
CA SER A 133 -0.69 -0.73 2.78
C SER A 133 -1.29 0.46 3.50
N ASN A 134 -2.04 1.25 2.74
CA ASN A 134 -3.11 2.10 3.23
C ASN A 134 -4.43 1.43 2.84
N PRO A 135 -4.89 0.43 3.62
CA PRO A 135 -5.96 -0.44 3.17
C PRO A 135 -7.29 0.30 3.10
N PRO A 136 -8.20 -0.16 2.24
CA PRO A 136 -9.53 0.40 2.12
C PRO A 136 -10.33 0.19 3.41
N THR A 137 -10.66 1.27 4.12
CA THR A 137 -11.44 1.22 5.36
C THR A 137 -12.94 1.34 5.14
N HIS A 138 -13.36 1.71 3.93
CA HIS A 138 -14.78 1.89 3.58
C HIS A 138 -15.49 0.60 3.16
N VAL A 139 -14.74 -0.45 2.86
CA VAL A 139 -15.30 -1.75 2.44
C VAL A 139 -15.88 -2.58 3.60
N GLY A 140 -15.65 -2.15 4.83
CA GLY A 140 -16.07 -2.90 6.01
C GLY A 140 -14.97 -3.74 6.64
N LYS A 141 -15.22 -4.21 7.87
CA LYS A 141 -14.21 -4.95 8.64
C LYS A 141 -13.93 -6.34 8.05
N ALA A 142 -14.96 -7.02 7.55
CA ALA A 142 -14.83 -8.37 7.03
C ALA A 142 -13.90 -8.41 5.80
N GLU A 143 -14.08 -7.51 4.87
CA GLU A 143 -13.27 -7.40 3.66
C GLU A 143 -11.83 -6.99 3.99
N LEU A 144 -11.64 -6.06 4.95
CA LEU A 144 -10.31 -5.69 5.42
C LEU A 144 -9.59 -6.90 6.06
N HIS A 145 -10.29 -7.68 6.88
CA HIS A 145 -9.73 -8.87 7.50
C HIS A 145 -9.38 -9.92 6.44
N ALA A 146 -10.28 -10.21 5.51
CA ALA A 146 -10.03 -11.16 4.40
C ALA A 146 -8.82 -10.74 3.54
N LEU A 147 -8.68 -9.43 3.27
CA LEU A 147 -7.51 -8.88 2.59
C LEU A 147 -6.23 -9.20 3.35
N LEU A 148 -6.19 -8.91 4.64
CA LEU A 148 -5.00 -9.13 5.47
C LEU A 148 -4.72 -10.62 5.70
N GLU A 149 -5.74 -11.46 5.88
CA GLU A 149 -5.63 -12.93 5.97
C GLU A 149 -5.01 -13.53 4.71
N ARG A 150 -5.32 -12.98 3.54
CA ARG A 150 -4.72 -13.42 2.26
C ARG A 150 -3.25 -13.05 2.14
N TRP A 151 -2.85 -11.84 2.57
CA TRP A 151 -1.54 -11.28 2.23
C TRP A 151 -0.50 -11.35 3.34
N LEU A 152 -0.87 -11.18 4.61
CA LEU A 152 0.07 -11.23 5.73
C LEU A 152 0.82 -12.57 5.84
N PRO A 153 0.18 -13.75 5.60
CA PRO A 153 0.89 -15.03 5.60
C PRO A 153 1.99 -15.15 4.54
N ARG A 154 2.04 -14.23 3.59
CA ARG A 154 3.09 -14.15 2.55
C ARG A 154 4.30 -13.31 2.95
N LEU A 155 4.36 -12.80 4.19
CA LEU A 155 5.59 -12.22 4.73
C LEU A 155 6.67 -13.30 4.78
N ALA A 156 7.86 -12.97 4.29
CA ALA A 156 9.06 -13.80 4.46
C ALA A 156 9.41 -13.94 5.95
N PRO A 157 10.20 -14.94 6.35
CA PRO A 157 10.75 -15.01 7.71
C PRO A 157 11.48 -13.69 8.05
N GLY A 158 11.15 -13.09 9.19
CA GLY A 158 11.66 -11.77 9.61
C GLY A 158 11.07 -10.57 8.88
N GLY A 159 10.13 -10.81 7.95
CA GLY A 159 9.47 -9.75 7.20
C GLY A 159 8.53 -8.89 8.05
N THR A 160 8.23 -7.69 7.56
CA THR A 160 7.43 -6.69 8.27
C THR A 160 6.28 -6.18 7.40
N ALA A 161 5.09 -6.03 7.97
CA ALA A 161 4.02 -5.28 7.32
C ALA A 161 3.84 -3.90 7.98
N TRP A 162 3.73 -2.87 7.15
CA TRP A 162 3.49 -1.49 7.51
C TRP A 162 2.08 -1.09 7.08
N LEU A 163 1.20 -0.89 8.04
CA LEU A 163 -0.20 -0.57 7.78
C LEU A 163 -0.51 0.82 8.33
N VAL A 164 -1.23 1.64 7.56
CA VAL A 164 -1.80 2.87 8.08
C VAL A 164 -3.31 2.77 8.12
N ILE A 165 -3.91 3.17 9.23
CA ILE A 165 -5.37 3.13 9.41
C ILE A 165 -5.87 4.37 10.13
N ASN A 166 -7.02 4.88 9.71
CA ASN A 166 -7.69 5.95 10.42
C ASN A 166 -8.21 5.44 11.77
N ARG A 167 -7.88 6.17 12.86
CA ARG A 167 -8.28 5.81 14.24
C ARG A 167 -9.79 5.63 14.37
N ASN A 168 -10.57 6.50 13.75
CA ASN A 168 -12.03 6.49 13.86
C ASN A 168 -12.70 5.42 12.97
N LEU A 169 -11.94 4.82 12.02
CA LEU A 169 -12.42 3.79 11.09
C LEU A 169 -11.91 2.39 11.47
N GLY A 170 -11.65 2.15 12.74
CA GLY A 170 -11.36 0.82 13.24
C GLY A 170 -9.90 0.54 13.63
N GLY A 171 -9.07 1.58 13.80
CA GLY A 171 -7.65 1.40 14.14
C GLY A 171 -7.39 0.58 15.40
N ASP A 172 -8.21 0.71 16.45
CA ASP A 172 -8.05 -0.09 17.68
C ASP A 172 -8.56 -1.52 17.47
N SER A 173 -9.66 -1.70 16.74
CA SER A 173 -10.21 -3.02 16.46
C SER A 173 -9.32 -3.84 15.55
N LEU A 174 -8.66 -3.22 14.55
CA LEU A 174 -7.69 -3.91 13.70
C LEU A 174 -6.47 -4.36 14.49
N HIS A 175 -5.92 -3.50 15.34
CA HIS A 175 -4.80 -3.86 16.22
C HIS A 175 -5.15 -5.09 17.07
N ALA A 176 -6.30 -5.06 17.77
CA ALA A 176 -6.73 -6.17 18.61
C ALA A 176 -6.96 -7.47 17.81
N TRP A 177 -7.53 -7.35 16.61
CA TRP A 177 -7.76 -8.49 15.73
C TRP A 177 -6.45 -9.13 15.24
N LEU A 178 -5.47 -8.33 14.84
CA LEU A 178 -4.14 -8.82 14.44
C LEU A 178 -3.44 -9.54 15.59
N VAL A 179 -3.47 -8.97 16.80
CA VAL A 179 -2.89 -9.61 17.99
C VAL A 179 -3.59 -10.94 18.29
N ALA A 180 -4.93 -10.98 18.23
CA ALA A 180 -5.69 -12.21 18.41
C ALA A 180 -5.40 -13.27 17.33
N GLY A 181 -5.02 -12.83 16.12
CA GLY A 181 -4.57 -13.67 15.00
C GLY A 181 -3.12 -14.15 15.11
N GLY A 182 -2.42 -13.88 16.23
CA GLY A 182 -1.05 -14.36 16.47
C GLY A 182 0.05 -13.47 15.89
N TRP A 183 -0.26 -12.22 15.49
CA TRP A 183 0.74 -11.28 15.02
C TRP A 183 1.30 -10.43 16.16
N THR A 184 2.58 -10.11 16.10
CA THR A 184 3.16 -9.04 16.91
C THR A 184 2.83 -7.70 16.25
N VAL A 185 2.19 -6.80 17.00
CA VAL A 185 1.73 -5.51 16.48
C VAL A 185 2.26 -4.38 17.34
N GLU A 186 3.00 -3.48 16.72
CA GLU A 186 3.51 -2.27 17.33
C GLU A 186 2.86 -1.04 16.68
N ARG A 187 2.35 -0.11 17.50
CA ARG A 187 1.91 1.18 17.01
C ARG A 187 3.09 2.16 17.02
N VAL A 188 3.75 2.31 15.88
CA VAL A 188 4.96 3.15 15.75
C VAL A 188 4.66 4.64 15.67
N ALA A 189 3.44 5.02 15.25
CA ALA A 189 3.04 6.41 15.20
C ALA A 189 1.52 6.62 15.33
N SER A 190 1.15 7.79 15.82
CA SER A 190 -0.20 8.35 15.76
C SER A 190 -0.12 9.80 15.33
N GLN A 191 -0.61 10.14 14.14
CA GLN A 191 -0.55 11.51 13.61
C GLN A 191 -1.77 11.81 12.74
N LYS A 192 -2.34 13.01 12.88
CA LYS A 192 -3.47 13.51 12.08
C LYS A 192 -4.67 12.54 12.03
N GLY A 193 -4.95 11.83 13.14
CA GLY A 193 -6.03 10.84 13.18
C GLY A 193 -5.69 9.48 12.57
N PHE A 194 -4.47 9.28 12.07
CA PHE A 194 -3.99 8.00 11.55
C PHE A 194 -3.05 7.31 12.53
N ARG A 195 -3.04 5.99 12.51
CA ARG A 195 -2.09 5.12 13.21
C ARG A 195 -1.26 4.37 12.20
N VAL A 196 0.03 4.31 12.42
CA VAL A 196 0.95 3.44 11.68
C VAL A 196 1.25 2.23 12.57
N LEU A 197 0.95 1.06 12.05
CA LEU A 197 1.19 -0.22 12.69
C LEU A 197 2.35 -0.92 11.98
N ARG A 198 3.28 -1.42 12.77
CA ARG A 198 4.27 -2.41 12.37
C ARG A 198 3.77 -3.78 12.78
N VAL A 199 3.66 -4.69 11.83
CA VAL A 199 3.16 -6.04 12.05
C VAL A 199 4.22 -7.05 11.64
N THR A 200 4.56 -7.98 12.53
CA THR A 200 5.55 -9.04 12.28
C THR A 200 4.99 -10.37 12.75
N ARG A 201 5.57 -11.48 12.26
CA ARG A 201 5.26 -12.80 12.83
C ARG A 201 5.74 -12.87 14.27
N ASN A 202 5.07 -13.63 15.11
CA ASN A 202 5.59 -13.97 16.43
C ASN A 202 6.89 -14.78 16.27
N SER A 203 7.88 -14.48 17.09
CA SER A 203 9.21 -15.13 17.07
C SER A 203 9.21 -16.60 17.56
N ALA A 204 8.06 -17.26 17.64
CA ALA A 204 7.89 -18.61 18.19
C ALA A 204 7.57 -19.68 17.13
N ASP A 205 7.65 -19.35 15.82
CA ASP A 205 7.46 -20.29 14.72
C ASP A 205 8.68 -20.35 13.81
#